data_2f2ef87333026062ea77136bb797e4cd
#
_entry.id   2f2ef87333026062ea77136bb797e4cd
#
_cell.length_a   1.000
_cell.length_b   1.000
_cell.length_c   1.000
_cell.angle_alpha   90.00
_cell.angle_beta   90.00
_cell.angle_gamma   90.00
#
_symmetry.space_group_name_H-M   'P 1'
#
loop_
_entity.id
_entity.type
_entity.pdbx_description
1 polymer ?
#
loop_
_entity_poly.entity_id
_entity_poly.type
_entity_poly.pdbx_seq_one_letter_code
_entity_poly.pdbx_strand_id
1 'polypeptide(L)' 'MNPEWKRYKVGDLVGVASNRVFGIITKSNYWALDEYLGGEIECVDVMFDDSAPKQFPVQYLVEMK' A
#
# COMPACT_ATOMS: atom_id res chain seq x y z
N MET A 1 17.90 -6.81 13.17
CA MET A 1 16.62 -6.69 13.43
C MET A 1 15.77 -6.45 12.24
N ASN A 2 14.75 -7.13 12.17
CA ASN A 2 13.92 -7.01 11.08
C ASN A 2 13.12 -5.80 11.16
N PRO A 3 13.23 -4.94 10.26
CA PRO A 3 12.43 -3.77 10.33
C PRO A 3 11.01 -4.19 10.29
N GLU A 4 10.28 -3.54 11.07
CA GLU A 4 8.91 -3.68 10.94
C GLU A 4 8.59 -3.18 9.63
N TRP A 5 8.25 -4.00 8.74
CA TRP A 5 7.84 -3.55 7.46
C TRP A 5 6.76 -2.54 7.64
N LYS A 6 6.63 -1.66 6.70
CA LYS A 6 5.66 -0.60 6.76
C LYS A 6 4.30 -1.16 7.09
N ARG A 7 3.82 -0.81 8.24
CA ARG A 7 2.49 -1.22 8.65
C ARG A 7 1.61 -0.02 8.63
N TYR A 8 0.61 -0.05 7.78
CA TYR A 8 -0.28 1.08 7.59
C TYR A 8 -1.59 0.83 8.30
N LYS A 9 -2.25 1.91 8.67
CA LYS A 9 -3.58 1.84 9.29
C LYS A 9 -4.57 2.51 8.38
N VAL A 10 -5.80 2.07 8.44
CA VAL A 10 -6.87 2.70 7.69
C VAL A 10 -6.90 4.18 8.07
N GLY A 11 -6.90 5.03 7.06
CA GLY A 11 -6.85 6.47 7.27
C GLY A 11 -5.48 7.09 7.09
N ASP A 12 -4.43 6.27 7.01
CA ASP A 12 -3.09 6.82 6.83
C ASP A 12 -2.94 7.40 5.43
N LEU A 13 -2.16 8.48 5.35
CA LEU A 13 -1.87 9.11 4.09
C LEU A 13 -0.58 8.54 3.54
N VAL A 14 -0.61 8.08 2.30
CA VAL A 14 0.57 7.50 1.66
C VAL A 14 0.72 8.04 0.26
N GLY A 15 1.91 7.91 -0.28
CA GLY A 15 2.21 8.27 -1.64
C GLY A 15 2.72 7.08 -2.41
N VAL A 16 2.52 7.09 -3.73
CA VAL A 16 3.11 6.10 -4.60
C VAL A 16 4.43 6.68 -5.09
N ALA A 17 5.51 5.98 -4.79
CA ALA A 17 6.83 6.53 -5.00
C ALA A 17 7.09 6.95 -6.44
N SER A 18 6.58 6.21 -7.40
CA SER A 18 6.90 6.48 -8.79
C SER A 18 6.12 7.64 -9.37
N ASN A 19 4.91 7.92 -8.84
CA ASN A 19 4.03 8.90 -9.47
C ASN A 19 3.78 10.13 -8.65
N ARG A 20 4.20 10.14 -7.41
CA ARG A 20 3.90 11.25 -6.50
C ARG A 20 2.42 11.48 -6.35
N VAL A 21 1.64 10.43 -6.45
CA VAL A 21 0.21 10.50 -6.23
C VAL A 21 -0.05 10.11 -4.80
N PHE A 22 -0.94 10.82 -4.12
CA PHE A 22 -1.22 10.57 -2.72
C PHE A 22 -2.58 9.94 -2.56
N GLY A 23 -2.71 9.07 -1.59
CA GLY A 23 -3.97 8.43 -1.31
C GLY A 23 -4.11 8.07 0.14
N ILE A 24 -5.24 7.50 0.48
CA ILE A 24 -5.56 7.14 1.85
C ILE A 24 -5.77 5.64 1.93
N ILE A 25 -5.18 5.04 2.95
CA ILE A 25 -5.31 3.60 3.17
C ILE A 25 -6.75 3.28 3.56
N THR A 26 -7.37 2.39 2.82
CA THR A 26 -8.73 1.95 3.13
C THR A 26 -8.77 0.53 3.66
N LYS A 27 -7.70 -0.25 3.47
CA LYS A 27 -7.61 -1.58 4.03
C LYS A 27 -6.18 -1.80 4.47
N SER A 28 -6.00 -2.20 5.70
CA SER A 28 -4.67 -2.38 6.26
C SER A 28 -4.00 -3.59 5.66
N ASN A 29 -2.74 -3.79 6.01
CA ASN A 29 -1.89 -4.80 5.40
C ASN A 29 -2.52 -6.18 5.34
N TYR A 30 -2.42 -6.81 4.20
CA TYR A 30 -2.90 -8.17 3.99
C TYR A 30 -2.04 -8.83 2.93
N TRP A 31 -2.12 -10.15 2.85
CA TRP A 31 -1.33 -10.90 1.89
C TRP A 31 -2.14 -11.17 0.65
N ALA A 32 -1.52 -11.00 -0.51
CA ALA A 32 -2.16 -11.24 -1.78
C ALA A 32 -1.20 -11.92 -2.71
N LEU A 33 -1.72 -12.64 -3.68
CA LEU A 33 -0.90 -13.34 -4.63
C LEU A 33 -0.31 -12.38 -5.64
N ASP A 34 0.99 -12.50 -5.86
CA ASP A 34 1.65 -11.71 -6.87
C ASP A 34 1.72 -12.55 -8.14
N GLU A 35 1.00 -12.13 -9.15
CA GLU A 35 0.93 -12.89 -10.38
C GLU A 35 2.24 -12.93 -11.13
N TYR A 36 3.09 -11.94 -10.94
CA TYR A 36 4.34 -11.91 -11.65
C TYR A 36 5.40 -12.77 -11.00
N LEU A 37 5.49 -12.70 -9.69
CA LEU A 37 6.53 -13.41 -8.97
C LEU A 37 6.08 -14.77 -8.49
N GLY A 38 4.79 -15.01 -8.47
CA GLY A 38 4.29 -16.31 -8.11
C GLY A 38 4.29 -16.60 -6.63
N GLY A 39 4.22 -15.61 -5.79
CA GLY A 39 4.18 -15.80 -4.35
C GLY A 39 3.26 -14.81 -3.72
N GLU A 40 3.20 -14.79 -2.41
CA GLU A 40 2.38 -13.85 -1.72
C GLU A 40 3.19 -12.61 -1.37
N ILE A 41 2.54 -11.45 -1.45
CA ILE A 41 3.18 -10.20 -1.16
C ILE A 41 2.24 -9.39 -0.28
N GLU A 42 2.81 -8.63 0.61
CA GLU A 42 2.02 -7.83 1.53
C GLU A 42 1.51 -6.58 0.84
N CYS A 43 0.23 -6.33 0.94
CA CYS A 43 -0.44 -5.25 0.22
C CYS A 43 -1.35 -4.47 1.13
N VAL A 44 -1.76 -3.31 0.64
CA VAL A 44 -2.81 -2.51 1.27
C VAL A 44 -3.70 -1.99 0.17
N ASP A 45 -4.89 -1.55 0.52
CA ASP A 45 -5.75 -0.88 -0.44
C ASP A 45 -5.65 0.62 -0.21
N VAL A 46 -5.52 1.35 -1.30
CA VAL A 46 -5.36 2.80 -1.26
C VAL A 46 -6.40 3.44 -2.17
N MET A 47 -7.05 4.46 -1.66
CA MET A 47 -8.03 5.20 -2.44
C MET A 47 -7.45 6.55 -2.81
N PHE A 48 -7.50 6.88 -4.10
CA PHE A 48 -7.02 8.16 -4.62
C PHE A 48 -8.22 8.98 -5.02
N ASP A 49 -8.28 10.20 -4.54
CA ASP A 49 -9.41 11.10 -4.82
C ASP A 49 -10.71 10.36 -4.55
N ASP A 50 -11.58 10.27 -5.52
CA ASP A 50 -12.85 9.60 -5.36
C ASP A 50 -12.92 8.28 -6.08
N SER A 51 -11.78 7.74 -6.46
CA SER A 51 -11.82 6.48 -7.20
C SER A 51 -11.93 5.32 -6.23
N ALA A 52 -12.27 4.16 -6.79
CA ALA A 52 -12.35 2.96 -5.99
C ALA A 52 -10.96 2.59 -5.45
N PRO A 53 -10.89 1.98 -4.27
CA PRO A 53 -9.60 1.58 -3.73
C PRO A 53 -8.88 0.62 -4.65
N LYS A 54 -7.56 0.73 -4.68
CA LYS A 54 -6.73 -0.15 -5.48
C LYS A 54 -5.71 -0.83 -4.59
N GLN A 55 -5.34 -2.04 -4.97
CA GLN A 55 -4.37 -2.81 -4.22
C GLN A 55 -2.97 -2.38 -4.62
N PHE A 56 -2.13 -2.14 -3.62
CA PHE A 56 -0.73 -1.81 -3.85
C PHE A 56 0.16 -2.63 -2.95
N PRO A 57 1.27 -3.14 -3.47
CA PRO A 57 2.28 -3.72 -2.61
C PRO A 57 2.84 -2.66 -1.68
N VAL A 58 3.02 -3.01 -0.44
CA VAL A 58 3.48 -2.08 0.56
C VAL A 58 4.82 -1.46 0.18
N GLN A 59 5.67 -2.23 -0.48
CA GLN A 59 7.00 -1.76 -0.82
C GLN A 59 7.00 -0.60 -1.81
N TYR A 60 5.90 -0.38 -2.52
CA TYR A 60 5.83 0.71 -3.48
C TYR A 60 5.30 2.01 -2.89
N LEU A 61 4.98 2.02 -1.62
CA LEU A 61 4.38 3.17 -0.99
C LEU A 61 5.37 3.91 -0.12
N VAL A 62 5.14 5.21 0.02
CA VAL A 62 5.94 6.06 0.85
C VAL A 62 5.03 6.67 1.90
N GLU A 63 5.47 6.59 3.15
CA GLU A 63 4.69 7.16 4.22
C GLU A 63 4.76 8.67 4.17
N MET A 64 3.62 9.33 4.30
CA MET A 64 3.55 10.77 4.29
C MET A 64 3.28 11.26 5.69
N LYS A 65 3.99 12.27 6.09
CA LYS A 65 3.81 12.84 7.43
C LYS A 65 3.44 14.28 7.39
#